data_78e0eabf201e074619dffde862f9929e
#
_entry.id   78e0eabf201e074619dffde862f9929e
#
_cell.length_a   1.000
_cell.length_b   1.000
_cell.length_c   1.000
_cell.angle_alpha   90.00
_cell.angle_beta   90.00
_cell.angle_gamma   90.00
#
_symmetry.space_group_name_H-M   'P 1'
#
loop_
_entity.id
_entity.type
_entity.pdbx_description
1 polymer ?
#
loop_
_entity_poly.entity_id
_entity_poly.type
_entity_poly.pdbx_seq_one_letter_code
_entity_poly.pdbx_strand_id
1 'polypeptide(L)'
;MYCTRCGKEIRSDQKFCGNCGAKNVNYQEKNDLKEMIEKAVAGEENALEKIYNLTYVQGFAIALQMVKNEQDAMDIMQDAYISAFRNLKQIEDPKRLKSWFNCIVANKCKDWLKKKKPQLFSDIPTGDDDREFEDTIADENLTFSPEGSVDYAETKRLMKEILDGL
;
A
#
# COMPACT_ATOMS: atom_id res chain seq x y z
N MET A 1 20.52 11.90 -5.88
CA MET A 1 19.87 11.57 -7.18
C MET A 1 20.32 12.54 -8.25
N TYR A 2 20.11 12.23 -9.53
CA TYR A 2 20.64 13.04 -10.62
C TYR A 2 19.53 13.73 -11.41
N CYS A 3 19.79 14.93 -11.92
CA CYS A 3 18.87 15.67 -12.76
C CYS A 3 18.67 14.96 -14.10
N THR A 4 17.45 14.67 -14.48
CA THR A 4 17.11 14.01 -15.76
C THR A 4 17.48 14.85 -16.99
N ARG A 5 17.66 16.17 -16.83
CA ARG A 5 17.99 17.08 -17.94
C ARG A 5 19.48 17.36 -18.11
N CYS A 6 20.25 17.49 -17.03
CA CYS A 6 21.65 17.89 -17.09
C CYS A 6 22.62 16.94 -16.39
N GLY A 7 22.15 15.85 -15.80
CA GLY A 7 22.97 14.85 -15.11
C GLY A 7 23.62 15.29 -13.80
N LYS A 8 23.43 16.55 -13.36
CA LYS A 8 23.99 17.00 -12.08
C LYS A 8 23.21 16.43 -10.90
N GLU A 9 23.91 16.18 -9.80
CA GLU A 9 23.32 15.71 -8.56
C GLU A 9 22.34 16.75 -7.98
N ILE A 10 21.13 16.30 -7.62
CA ILE A 10 20.09 17.10 -6.99
C ILE A 10 19.73 16.45 -5.66
N ARG A 11 19.54 17.27 -4.63
CA ARG A 11 19.04 16.80 -3.35
C ARG A 11 17.53 16.52 -3.45
N SER A 12 17.06 15.54 -2.70
CA SER A 12 15.65 15.12 -2.72
C SER A 12 14.66 16.18 -2.23
N ASP A 13 15.16 17.17 -1.49
CA ASP A 13 14.40 18.30 -0.93
C ASP A 13 14.30 19.52 -1.86
N GLN A 14 14.99 19.51 -3.00
CA GLN A 14 15.00 20.63 -3.94
C GLN A 14 13.92 20.50 -5.02
N LYS A 15 13.09 21.53 -5.18
CA LYS A 15 12.05 21.62 -6.23
C LYS A 15 12.63 21.70 -7.65
N PHE A 16 13.78 22.34 -7.81
CA PHE A 16 14.41 22.59 -9.08
C PHE A 16 15.90 22.25 -9.03
N CYS A 17 16.44 21.82 -10.16
CA CYS A 17 17.87 21.64 -10.31
C CYS A 17 18.59 23.01 -10.24
N GLY A 18 19.52 23.19 -9.30
CA GLY A 18 20.27 24.43 -9.15
C GLY A 18 21.19 24.76 -10.34
N ASN A 19 21.45 23.81 -11.24
CA ASN A 19 22.30 24.00 -12.40
C ASN A 19 21.54 24.39 -13.68
N CYS A 20 20.41 23.75 -13.97
CA CYS A 20 19.67 23.92 -15.23
C CYS A 20 18.21 24.39 -15.07
N GLY A 21 17.76 24.60 -13.84
CA GLY A 21 16.39 25.04 -13.53
C GLY A 21 15.29 23.98 -13.81
N ALA A 22 15.63 22.77 -14.21
CA ALA A 22 14.64 21.72 -14.48
C ALA A 22 13.91 21.31 -13.18
N LYS A 23 12.62 21.05 -13.28
CA LYS A 23 11.83 20.53 -12.14
C LYS A 23 12.38 19.18 -11.67
N ASN A 24 12.46 19.00 -10.37
CA ASN A 24 12.81 17.73 -9.77
C ASN A 24 11.58 16.85 -9.70
N VAL A 25 11.48 15.86 -10.55
CA VAL A 25 10.34 14.95 -10.66
C VAL A 25 10.08 14.23 -9.34
N ASN A 26 11.13 13.78 -8.67
CA ASN A 26 10.99 13.07 -7.39
C ASN A 26 10.47 13.96 -6.24
N TYR A 27 10.76 15.27 -6.29
CA TYR A 27 10.18 16.21 -5.33
C TYR A 27 8.68 16.39 -5.55
N GLN A 28 8.27 16.49 -6.83
CA GLN A 28 6.86 16.62 -7.20
C GLN A 28 6.06 15.39 -6.76
N GLU A 29 6.51 14.19 -7.12
CA GLU A 29 5.84 12.93 -6.76
C GLU A 29 5.68 12.76 -5.23
N LYS A 30 6.71 13.13 -4.46
CA LYS A 30 6.64 13.05 -3.00
C LYS A 30 5.60 13.99 -2.41
N ASN A 31 5.50 15.21 -2.94
CA ASN A 31 4.51 16.18 -2.48
C ASN A 31 3.09 15.80 -2.88
N ASP A 32 2.90 15.29 -4.10
CA ASP A 32 1.60 14.85 -4.59
C ASP A 32 1.07 13.67 -3.76
N LEU A 33 1.95 12.71 -3.40
CA LEU A 33 1.61 11.60 -2.53
C LEU A 33 1.30 12.06 -1.10
N LYS A 34 2.06 13.02 -0.57
CA LYS A 34 1.82 13.58 0.76
C LYS A 34 0.47 14.27 0.84
N GLU A 35 0.18 15.15 -0.13
CA GLU A 35 -1.11 15.85 -0.22
C GLU A 35 -2.28 14.86 -0.37
N MET A 36 -2.09 13.81 -1.16
CA MET A 36 -3.09 12.74 -1.31
C MET A 36 -3.36 12.01 0.00
N ILE A 37 -2.33 11.68 0.79
CA ILE A 37 -2.48 11.04 2.10
C ILE A 37 -3.19 11.98 3.08
N GLU A 38 -2.81 13.26 3.12
CA GLU A 38 -3.44 14.27 3.99
C GLU A 38 -4.94 14.43 3.66
N LYS A 39 -5.31 14.48 2.39
CA LYS A 39 -6.71 14.52 1.93
C LYS A 39 -7.47 13.24 2.28
N ALA A 40 -6.84 12.08 2.12
CA ALA A 40 -7.46 10.81 2.49
C ALA A 40 -7.71 10.72 4.01
N VAL A 41 -6.78 11.23 4.83
CA VAL A 41 -6.96 11.33 6.29
C VAL A 41 -8.11 12.28 6.65
N ALA A 42 -8.34 13.33 5.85
CA ALA A 42 -9.48 14.24 6.01
C ALA A 42 -10.82 13.66 5.50
N GLY A 43 -10.81 12.44 4.94
CA GLY A 43 -12.01 11.77 4.44
C GLY A 43 -12.39 12.13 3.00
N GLU A 44 -11.49 12.75 2.22
CA GLU A 44 -11.76 13.08 0.83
C GLU A 44 -11.83 11.81 -0.05
N GLU A 45 -13.00 11.56 -0.61
CA GLU A 45 -13.32 10.35 -1.36
C GLU A 45 -12.38 10.10 -2.55
N ASN A 46 -12.07 11.14 -3.32
CA ASN A 46 -11.16 11.05 -4.46
C ASN A 46 -9.73 10.65 -4.06
N ALA A 47 -9.29 11.07 -2.87
CA ALA A 47 -7.98 10.72 -2.35
C ALA A 47 -7.93 9.26 -1.89
N LEU A 48 -9.00 8.79 -1.26
CA LEU A 48 -9.16 7.39 -0.86
C LEU A 48 -9.17 6.45 -2.06
N GLU A 49 -9.92 6.83 -3.11
CA GLU A 49 -9.97 6.08 -4.36
C GLU A 49 -8.59 5.97 -5.02
N LYS A 50 -7.82 7.05 -5.05
CA LYS A 50 -6.45 7.02 -5.58
C LYS A 50 -5.54 6.09 -4.79
N ILE A 51 -5.60 6.11 -3.45
CA ILE A 51 -4.84 5.19 -2.60
C ILE A 51 -5.24 3.75 -2.88
N TYR A 52 -6.55 3.49 -2.98
CA TYR A 52 -7.07 2.17 -3.32
C TYR A 52 -6.48 1.67 -4.65
N ASN A 53 -6.61 2.45 -5.71
CA ASN A 53 -6.11 2.08 -7.05
C ASN A 53 -4.59 1.86 -7.08
N LEU A 54 -3.83 2.61 -6.27
CA LEU A 54 -2.37 2.47 -6.18
C LEU A 54 -1.91 1.20 -5.45
N THR A 55 -2.73 0.67 -4.55
CA THR A 55 -2.33 -0.41 -3.62
C THR A 55 -3.03 -1.73 -3.89
N TYR A 56 -4.21 -1.70 -4.56
CA TYR A 56 -5.07 -2.86 -4.73
C TYR A 56 -4.40 -4.03 -5.45
N VAL A 57 -3.83 -3.77 -6.63
CA VAL A 57 -3.30 -4.85 -7.50
C VAL A 57 -2.22 -5.66 -6.79
N GLN A 58 -1.26 -4.99 -6.18
CA GLN A 58 -0.17 -5.67 -5.45
C GLN A 58 -0.68 -6.33 -4.17
N GLY A 59 -1.49 -5.64 -3.39
CA GLY A 59 -2.06 -6.18 -2.16
C GLY A 59 -2.88 -7.44 -2.41
N PHE A 60 -3.76 -7.42 -3.41
CA PHE A 60 -4.58 -8.57 -3.78
C PHE A 60 -3.75 -9.76 -4.30
N ALA A 61 -2.72 -9.48 -5.11
CA ALA A 61 -1.81 -10.53 -5.60
C ALA A 61 -1.09 -11.22 -4.42
N ILE A 62 -0.62 -10.46 -3.42
CA ILE A 62 -0.01 -11.00 -2.20
C ILE A 62 -1.01 -11.86 -1.43
N ALA A 63 -2.22 -11.34 -1.18
CA ALA A 63 -3.25 -12.05 -0.46
C ALA A 63 -3.60 -13.37 -1.17
N LEU A 64 -3.87 -13.33 -2.48
CA LEU A 64 -4.21 -14.50 -3.26
C LEU A 64 -3.10 -15.56 -3.28
N GLN A 65 -1.83 -15.12 -3.39
CA GLN A 65 -0.68 -16.01 -3.34
C GLN A 65 -0.55 -16.74 -2.00
N MET A 66 -0.83 -16.05 -0.90
CA MET A 66 -0.69 -16.59 0.46
C MET A 66 -1.85 -17.51 0.84
N VAL A 67 -3.10 -17.12 0.55
CA VAL A 67 -4.28 -17.87 1.00
C VAL A 67 -4.83 -18.83 -0.05
N LYS A 68 -4.48 -18.64 -1.33
CA LYS A 68 -4.85 -19.48 -2.49
C LYS A 68 -6.37 -19.65 -2.68
N ASN A 69 -7.14 -18.69 -2.20
CA ASN A 69 -8.58 -18.63 -2.34
C ASN A 69 -8.99 -17.17 -2.56
N GLU A 70 -9.73 -16.90 -3.62
CA GLU A 70 -10.10 -15.54 -4.01
C GLU A 70 -11.01 -14.87 -2.99
N GLN A 71 -12.01 -15.59 -2.48
CA GLN A 71 -12.95 -15.04 -1.50
C GLN A 71 -12.24 -14.69 -0.19
N ASP A 72 -11.39 -15.58 0.31
CA ASP A 72 -10.58 -15.32 1.50
C ASP A 72 -9.61 -14.14 1.28
N ALA A 73 -9.05 -14.01 0.06
CA ALA A 73 -8.18 -12.89 -0.29
C ALA A 73 -8.95 -11.54 -0.30
N MET A 74 -10.19 -11.53 -0.79
CA MET A 74 -11.07 -10.35 -0.75
C MET A 74 -11.37 -9.92 0.68
N ASP A 75 -11.76 -10.84 1.56
CA ASP A 75 -12.05 -10.57 2.96
C ASP A 75 -10.80 -9.99 3.67
N ILE A 76 -9.63 -10.55 3.40
CA ILE A 76 -8.36 -10.05 3.93
C ILE A 76 -8.06 -8.65 3.43
N MET A 77 -8.33 -8.36 2.16
CA MET A 77 -8.12 -7.03 1.60
C MET A 77 -9.04 -5.99 2.24
N GLN A 78 -10.30 -6.30 2.52
CA GLN A 78 -11.21 -5.42 3.25
C GLN A 78 -10.67 -5.12 4.65
N ASP A 79 -10.29 -6.15 5.40
CA ASP A 79 -9.68 -6.01 6.73
C ASP A 79 -8.37 -5.20 6.70
N ALA A 80 -7.55 -5.37 5.64
CA ALA A 80 -6.32 -4.63 5.46
C ALA A 80 -6.58 -3.14 5.21
N TYR A 81 -7.56 -2.80 4.38
CA TYR A 81 -7.96 -1.41 4.15
C TYR A 81 -8.51 -0.74 5.40
N ILE A 82 -9.37 -1.43 6.18
CA ILE A 82 -9.84 -0.92 7.46
C ILE A 82 -8.67 -0.58 8.39
N SER A 83 -7.70 -1.48 8.49
CA SER A 83 -6.51 -1.27 9.32
C SER A 83 -5.63 -0.15 8.77
N ALA A 84 -5.45 -0.08 7.45
CA ALA A 84 -4.63 0.93 6.79
C ALA A 84 -5.21 2.33 6.99
N PHE A 85 -6.50 2.55 6.78
CA PHE A 85 -7.10 3.88 6.92
C PHE A 85 -7.09 4.40 8.35
N ARG A 86 -7.27 3.53 9.34
CA ARG A 86 -7.13 3.90 10.76
C ARG A 86 -5.71 4.37 11.10
N ASN A 87 -4.71 3.82 10.43
CA ASN A 87 -3.29 4.08 10.72
C ASN A 87 -2.60 4.94 9.65
N LEU A 88 -3.34 5.48 8.69
CA LEU A 88 -2.78 6.24 7.56
C LEU A 88 -1.96 7.46 8.02
N LYS A 89 -2.33 8.06 9.15
CA LYS A 89 -1.61 9.18 9.79
C LYS A 89 -0.19 8.81 10.24
N GLN A 90 0.13 7.53 10.40
CA GLN A 90 1.43 7.06 10.89
C GLN A 90 2.48 6.94 9.78
N ILE A 91 2.11 7.18 8.53
CA ILE A 91 3.06 7.11 7.41
C ILE A 91 3.98 8.32 7.45
N GLU A 92 5.23 8.11 7.82
CA GLU A 92 6.25 9.15 7.86
C GLU A 92 6.75 9.51 6.45
N ASP A 93 6.98 8.52 5.59
CA ASP A 93 7.41 8.71 4.20
C ASP A 93 6.31 8.28 3.21
N PRO A 94 5.69 9.25 2.50
CA PRO A 94 4.67 8.97 1.52
C PRO A 94 5.07 7.98 0.43
N LYS A 95 6.35 7.91 0.07
CA LYS A 95 6.86 6.95 -0.93
C LYS A 95 6.76 5.50 -0.48
N ARG A 96 6.67 5.26 0.82
CA ARG A 96 6.53 3.92 1.41
C ARG A 96 5.08 3.45 1.51
N LEU A 97 4.11 4.22 1.01
CA LEU A 97 2.68 3.90 1.09
C LEU A 97 2.38 2.48 0.59
N LYS A 98 2.92 2.11 -0.57
CA LYS A 98 2.68 0.78 -1.17
C LYS A 98 3.28 -0.35 -0.33
N SER A 99 4.56 -0.25 0.02
CA SER A 99 5.24 -1.27 0.82
C SER A 99 4.62 -1.39 2.22
N TRP A 100 4.27 -0.27 2.84
CA TRP A 100 3.58 -0.24 4.12
C TRP A 100 2.22 -0.94 4.05
N PHE A 101 1.41 -0.69 3.01
CA PHE A 101 0.14 -1.38 2.82
C PHE A 101 0.32 -2.88 2.59
N ASN A 102 1.31 -3.26 1.78
CA ASN A 102 1.63 -4.66 1.52
C ASN A 102 2.02 -5.42 2.79
N CYS A 103 2.74 -4.79 3.72
CA CYS A 103 3.05 -5.36 5.05
C CYS A 103 1.76 -5.61 5.86
N ILE A 104 0.80 -4.67 5.82
CA ILE A 104 -0.49 -4.87 6.50
C ILE A 104 -1.22 -6.08 5.92
N VAL A 105 -1.30 -6.19 4.58
CA VAL A 105 -1.92 -7.33 3.91
C VAL A 105 -1.25 -8.64 4.29
N ALA A 106 0.08 -8.71 4.22
CA ALA A 106 0.84 -9.90 4.57
C ALA A 106 0.60 -10.35 6.03
N ASN A 107 0.55 -9.39 6.96
CA ASN A 107 0.26 -9.68 8.36
C ASN A 107 -1.16 -10.21 8.55
N LYS A 108 -2.16 -9.63 7.88
CA LYS A 108 -3.54 -10.13 7.89
C LYS A 108 -3.64 -11.56 7.32
N CYS A 109 -2.91 -11.85 6.25
CA CYS A 109 -2.82 -13.21 5.70
C CYS A 109 -2.21 -14.21 6.70
N LYS A 110 -1.10 -13.83 7.36
CA LYS A 110 -0.47 -14.66 8.40
C LYS A 110 -1.46 -14.95 9.54
N ASP A 111 -2.19 -13.96 10.02
CA ASP A 111 -3.18 -14.12 11.09
C ASP A 111 -4.34 -15.01 10.66
N TRP A 112 -4.81 -14.86 9.43
CA TRP A 112 -5.86 -15.70 8.86
C TRP A 112 -5.42 -17.17 8.75
N LEU A 113 -4.20 -17.41 8.24
CA LEU A 113 -3.62 -18.76 8.15
C LEU A 113 -3.46 -19.42 9.52
N LYS A 114 -3.03 -18.65 10.55
CA LYS A 114 -2.96 -19.16 11.94
C LYS A 114 -4.34 -19.58 12.47
N LYS A 115 -5.38 -18.80 12.19
CA LYS A 115 -6.76 -19.12 12.62
C LYS A 115 -7.33 -20.37 11.92
N LYS A 116 -7.01 -20.56 10.63
CA LYS A 116 -7.54 -21.66 9.82
C LYS A 116 -6.84 -23.00 10.06
N LYS A 117 -5.64 -22.98 10.67
CA LYS A 117 -4.86 -24.18 11.04
C LYS A 117 -4.66 -24.27 12.57
N PRO A 118 -5.70 -24.56 13.37
CA PRO A 118 -5.49 -24.85 14.79
C PRO A 118 -4.84 -26.24 14.89
N GLN A 119 -3.59 -26.32 15.38
CA GLN A 119 -2.91 -27.53 15.87
C GLN A 119 -1.81 -28.22 15.07
N LEU A 120 -1.22 -27.68 14.01
CA LEU A 120 -0.10 -28.39 13.37
C LEU A 120 1.23 -27.62 13.28
N PHE A 121 1.34 -26.44 13.91
CA PHE A 121 2.56 -25.62 13.87
C PHE A 121 3.05 -25.22 15.27
N SER A 122 3.24 -26.21 16.17
CA SER A 122 3.96 -25.96 17.43
C SER A 122 5.48 -25.86 17.27
N ASP A 123 6.04 -26.17 16.10
CA ASP A 123 7.48 -26.39 15.94
C ASP A 123 8.15 -25.55 14.84
N ILE A 124 7.56 -24.43 14.42
CA ILE A 124 8.27 -23.50 13.55
C ILE A 124 8.74 -22.30 14.37
N PRO A 125 10.07 -22.10 14.53
CA PRO A 125 10.57 -20.90 15.22
C PRO A 125 10.07 -19.67 14.46
N THR A 126 9.31 -18.83 15.14
CA THR A 126 8.97 -17.48 14.67
C THR A 126 10.23 -16.64 14.74
N GLY A 127 11.05 -16.70 13.67
CA GLY A 127 12.07 -15.70 13.47
C GLY A 127 11.36 -14.36 13.15
N ASP A 128 11.60 -13.37 13.97
CA ASP A 128 11.28 -11.96 13.70
C ASP A 128 12.13 -11.46 12.53
N ASP A 129 11.77 -11.84 11.30
CA ASP A 129 12.46 -11.36 10.12
C ASP A 129 11.48 -10.61 9.21
N ASP A 130 11.06 -9.42 9.69
CA ASP A 130 10.26 -8.47 8.90
C ASP A 130 11.04 -7.81 7.74
N ARG A 131 12.33 -8.16 7.57
CA ARG A 131 13.22 -7.51 6.59
C ARG A 131 13.34 -8.22 5.25
N GLU A 132 13.06 -9.52 5.17
CA GLU A 132 13.22 -10.31 3.93
C GLU A 132 12.04 -10.20 2.94
N PHE A 133 10.93 -9.58 3.34
CA PHE A 133 9.73 -9.51 2.50
C PHE A 133 9.71 -8.30 1.55
N GLU A 134 10.53 -7.28 1.80
CA GLU A 134 10.58 -6.08 0.96
C GLU A 134 11.21 -6.32 -0.43
N ASP A 135 12.14 -7.29 -0.55
CA ASP A 135 12.89 -7.53 -1.79
C ASP A 135 12.23 -8.52 -2.78
N THR A 136 11.22 -9.27 -2.33
CA THR A 136 10.62 -10.34 -3.15
C THR A 136 9.39 -9.90 -3.97
N ILE A 137 8.87 -8.69 -3.77
CA ILE A 137 7.61 -8.21 -4.38
C ILE A 137 7.84 -7.23 -5.54
N ALA A 138 9.04 -7.14 -6.06
CA ALA A 138 9.40 -6.23 -7.16
C ALA A 138 9.03 -6.77 -8.57
N ASP A 139 8.01 -7.61 -8.72
CA ASP A 139 7.58 -8.02 -10.05
C ASP A 139 6.44 -7.10 -10.57
N GLU A 140 6.84 -6.08 -11.32
CA GLU A 140 5.96 -5.07 -11.94
C GLU A 140 5.08 -5.64 -13.08
N ASN A 141 5.11 -6.95 -13.34
CA ASN A 141 4.46 -7.57 -14.51
C ASN A 141 3.13 -8.26 -14.23
N LEU A 142 2.53 -8.10 -13.05
CA LEU A 142 1.18 -8.63 -12.80
C LEU A 142 0.12 -7.71 -13.41
N THR A 143 -0.20 -7.95 -14.68
CA THR A 143 -1.37 -7.39 -15.36
C THR A 143 -2.64 -8.07 -14.86
N PHE A 144 -3.12 -7.66 -13.70
CA PHE A 144 -4.44 -8.02 -13.20
C PHE A 144 -5.38 -6.82 -13.39
N SER A 145 -6.48 -7.01 -14.12
CA SER A 145 -7.48 -5.97 -14.29
C SER A 145 -8.46 -6.00 -13.11
N PRO A 146 -8.60 -4.93 -12.35
CA PRO A 146 -9.47 -4.90 -11.16
C PRO A 146 -10.97 -4.82 -11.50
N GLU A 147 -11.35 -4.76 -12.78
CA GLU A 147 -12.72 -4.42 -13.22
C GLU A 147 -13.76 -5.53 -13.03
N GLY A 148 -13.41 -6.70 -12.51
CA GLY A 148 -14.34 -7.84 -12.47
C GLY A 148 -14.53 -8.57 -11.14
N SER A 149 -13.78 -8.30 -10.10
CA SER A 149 -13.71 -9.23 -8.96
C SER A 149 -13.94 -8.66 -7.57
N VAL A 150 -14.14 -7.35 -7.40
CA VAL A 150 -14.45 -6.77 -6.08
C VAL A 150 -15.60 -5.80 -6.21
N ASP A 151 -16.57 -5.91 -5.32
CA ASP A 151 -17.58 -4.88 -5.14
C ASP A 151 -16.91 -3.63 -4.54
N TYR A 152 -16.32 -2.84 -5.46
CA TYR A 152 -15.69 -1.55 -5.17
C TYR A 152 -16.64 -0.63 -4.40
N ALA A 153 -17.94 -0.71 -4.68
CA ALA A 153 -18.96 0.09 -4.02
C ALA A 153 -19.10 -0.30 -2.53
N GLU A 154 -19.01 -1.58 -2.20
CA GLU A 154 -19.09 -2.06 -0.82
C GLU A 154 -17.83 -1.70 -0.02
N THR A 155 -16.65 -1.89 -0.60
CA THR A 155 -15.39 -1.47 0.03
C THR A 155 -15.38 0.04 0.28
N LYS A 156 -15.87 0.84 -0.66
CA LYS A 156 -16.00 2.29 -0.57
C LYS A 156 -16.97 2.71 0.54
N ARG A 157 -18.10 2.01 0.66
CA ARG A 157 -19.09 2.27 1.73
C ARG A 157 -18.50 2.00 3.12
N LEU A 158 -17.84 0.87 3.28
CA LEU A 158 -17.17 0.51 4.54
C LEU A 158 -16.06 1.51 4.91
N MET A 159 -15.29 1.97 3.92
CA MET A 159 -14.29 3.04 4.14
C MET A 159 -14.92 4.31 4.68
N LYS A 160 -16.06 4.73 4.12
CA LYS A 160 -16.76 5.92 4.55
C LYS A 160 -17.32 5.79 5.97
N GLU A 161 -17.95 4.66 6.28
CA GLU A 161 -18.46 4.38 7.64
C GLU A 161 -17.36 4.42 8.71
N ILE A 162 -16.16 3.95 8.36
CA ILE A 162 -15.01 3.96 9.29
C ILE A 162 -14.48 5.39 9.51
N LEU A 163 -14.48 6.21 8.46
CA LEU A 163 -14.00 7.58 8.56
C LEU A 163 -15.00 8.50 9.26
N ASP A 164 -16.28 8.26 9.08
CA ASP A 164 -17.36 9.02 9.75
C ASP A 164 -17.47 8.65 11.26
N GLY A 165 -16.88 7.51 11.68
CA GLY A 165 -16.85 7.03 13.06
C GLY A 165 -15.56 7.37 13.84
N LEU A 166 -14.61 8.10 13.24
CA LEU A 166 -13.35 8.56 13.85
C LEU A 166 -13.41 10.03 14.25
#